data_0a653f579fbb02ba241f90414c8d0407
#
_entry.id   0a653f579fbb02ba241f90414c8d0407
#
_cell.length_a   1.000
_cell.length_b   1.000
_cell.length_c   1.000
_cell.angle_alpha   90.00
_cell.angle_beta   90.00
_cell.angle_gamma   90.00
#
_symmetry.space_group_name_H-M   'P 1'
#
loop_
_entity.id
_entity.type
_entity.pdbx_description
1 polymer ?
#
loop_
_entity_poly.entity_id
_entity_poly.type
_entity_poly.pdbx_seq_one_letter_code
_entity_poly.pdbx_strand_id
1 'polypeptide(L)'
;MEQKKILCVGLVCLDIINVVDKFPEEDTDTRCVSQRWQRGGNASNSCTVLSLLGAPCAFMGSLAAGPIADFILNDFKMYHVDVSLVTEHAQCSCPASVVISSQSSGTRTILHMNRNLPDVCADDFSKLDLSHYKWIHFEGRNADEQVKMIEQVKLYNATQEEKNRITISVEIEKTRPSLYQLFPHGDVVFVSKDLAMHFGFQSASSAVKGFYSRVKEGAVLICAWAENGADAMGPDGAVLHSDAFPPEKLVDTLGAGDTFNASVIYSLSNGGSLQEALTFGCQIAGKKCGVHGYDGIVQRKQS
;
A
#
# COMPACT_ATOMS: atom_id res chain seq x y z
N MET A 1 -7.72 21.27 -17.96
CA MET A 1 -8.25 19.93 -17.66
C MET A 1 -7.76 19.56 -16.27
N GLU A 2 -8.65 19.08 -15.41
CA GLU A 2 -8.28 18.63 -14.07
C GLU A 2 -7.34 17.40 -14.18
N GLN A 3 -6.32 17.36 -13.34
CA GLN A 3 -5.36 16.26 -13.37
C GLN A 3 -6.02 14.96 -12.86
N LYS A 4 -5.97 13.87 -13.63
CA LYS A 4 -6.54 12.59 -13.22
C LYS A 4 -5.86 12.06 -11.96
N LYS A 5 -6.66 11.51 -11.06
CA LYS A 5 -6.23 10.99 -9.74
C LYS A 5 -5.69 9.57 -9.81
N ILE A 6 -4.97 9.19 -8.77
CA ILE A 6 -4.66 7.79 -8.43
C ILE A 6 -5.63 7.37 -7.34
N LEU A 7 -6.39 6.29 -7.55
CA LEU A 7 -7.30 5.71 -6.56
C LEU A 7 -6.61 4.54 -5.86
N CYS A 8 -6.61 4.53 -4.52
CA CYS A 8 -6.23 3.36 -3.74
C CYS A 8 -7.47 2.76 -3.07
N VAL A 9 -7.68 1.46 -3.30
CA VAL A 9 -8.84 0.70 -2.79
C VAL A 9 -8.34 -0.31 -1.76
N GLY A 10 -8.84 -0.24 -0.52
CA GLY A 10 -8.45 -1.18 0.51
C GLY A 10 -8.76 -0.73 1.93
N LEU A 11 -7.87 -1.09 2.87
CA LEU A 11 -8.06 -0.86 4.29
C LEU A 11 -7.66 0.55 4.72
N VAL A 12 -8.43 1.06 5.67
CA VAL A 12 -7.99 2.07 6.64
C VAL A 12 -8.27 1.57 8.06
N CYS A 13 -7.34 1.79 8.97
CA CYS A 13 -7.47 1.43 10.38
C CYS A 13 -6.78 2.45 11.27
N LEU A 14 -6.97 2.32 12.58
CA LEU A 14 -6.18 3.02 13.58
C LEU A 14 -5.01 2.13 14.02
N ASP A 15 -3.79 2.63 13.94
CA ASP A 15 -2.63 2.02 14.58
C ASP A 15 -2.31 2.75 15.90
N ILE A 16 -2.39 2.02 17.02
CA ILE A 16 -1.98 2.47 18.35
C ILE A 16 -0.55 1.99 18.55
N ILE A 17 0.40 2.88 18.34
CA ILE A 17 1.83 2.55 18.34
C ILE A 17 2.41 2.77 19.72
N ASN A 18 2.84 1.70 20.36
CA ASN A 18 3.50 1.67 21.65
C ASN A 18 4.99 1.43 21.44
N VAL A 19 5.81 2.43 21.70
CA VAL A 19 7.26 2.29 21.67
C VAL A 19 7.74 1.84 23.05
N VAL A 20 8.48 0.73 23.09
CA VAL A 20 9.05 0.14 24.31
C VAL A 20 10.56 0.01 24.16
N ASP A 21 11.30 -0.01 25.27
CA ASP A 21 12.74 -0.25 25.23
C ASP A 21 13.05 -1.65 24.66
N LYS A 22 12.44 -2.68 25.26
CA LYS A 22 12.47 -4.06 24.79
C LYS A 22 11.07 -4.65 24.74
N PHE A 23 10.85 -5.68 23.91
CA PHE A 23 9.57 -6.38 23.84
C PHE A 23 9.19 -6.90 25.24
N PRO A 24 7.94 -6.65 25.73
CA PRO A 24 7.50 -7.06 27.06
C PRO A 24 7.55 -8.58 27.24
N GLU A 25 7.89 -9.00 28.45
CA GLU A 25 7.71 -10.38 28.88
C GLU A 25 6.23 -10.64 29.19
N GLU A 26 5.80 -11.89 29.03
CA GLU A 26 4.43 -12.31 29.35
C GLU A 26 4.16 -12.06 30.86
N ASP A 27 2.92 -11.66 31.17
CA ASP A 27 2.45 -11.41 32.55
C ASP A 27 3.23 -10.29 33.28
N THR A 28 3.70 -9.26 32.55
CA THR A 28 4.40 -8.10 33.14
C THR A 28 3.68 -6.78 32.87
N ASP A 29 3.86 -5.83 33.79
CA ASP A 29 3.44 -4.42 33.61
C ASP A 29 4.63 -3.61 33.05
N THR A 30 4.56 -3.26 31.76
CA THR A 30 5.64 -2.53 31.07
C THR A 30 5.16 -1.14 30.66
N ARG A 31 5.92 -0.11 31.02
CA ARG A 31 5.66 1.26 30.60
C ARG A 31 6.25 1.54 29.23
N CYS A 32 5.44 2.17 28.35
CA CYS A 32 5.92 2.63 27.05
C CYS A 32 6.86 3.84 27.21
N VAL A 33 7.86 3.93 26.36
CA VAL A 33 8.72 5.12 26.19
C VAL A 33 7.89 6.24 25.55
N SER A 34 7.04 5.88 24.58
CA SER A 34 6.08 6.79 23.95
C SER A 34 4.88 6.01 23.39
N GLN A 35 3.77 6.71 23.23
CA GLN A 35 2.57 6.18 22.56
C GLN A 35 2.01 7.23 21.61
N ARG A 36 1.55 6.79 20.43
CA ARG A 36 0.84 7.66 19.49
C ARG A 36 -0.23 6.90 18.72
N TRP A 37 -1.22 7.63 18.24
CA TRP A 37 -2.15 7.19 17.23
C TRP A 37 -1.60 7.56 15.86
N GLN A 38 -1.81 6.68 14.91
CA GLN A 38 -1.45 6.87 13.52
C GLN A 38 -2.50 6.21 12.64
N ARG A 39 -2.85 6.82 11.51
CA ARG A 39 -3.68 6.17 10.52
C ARG A 39 -2.86 5.07 9.84
N GLY A 40 -3.44 3.88 9.75
CA GLY A 40 -2.85 2.69 9.14
C GLY A 40 -3.72 2.13 8.02
N GLY A 41 -3.31 0.99 7.49
CA GLY A 41 -3.90 0.31 6.33
C GLY A 41 -3.11 0.59 5.05
N ASN A 42 -2.80 -0.47 4.27
CA ASN A 42 -1.86 -0.36 3.14
C ASN A 42 -2.34 0.65 2.08
N ALA A 43 -3.61 0.55 1.63
CA ALA A 43 -4.17 1.50 0.66
C ALA A 43 -4.20 2.93 1.21
N SER A 44 -4.55 3.11 2.48
CA SER A 44 -4.57 4.38 3.18
C SER A 44 -3.17 5.00 3.27
N ASN A 45 -2.16 4.21 3.64
CA ASN A 45 -0.77 4.64 3.71
C ASN A 45 -0.24 5.03 2.32
N SER A 46 -0.59 4.25 1.29
CA SER A 46 -0.24 4.58 -0.10
C SER A 46 -0.78 5.93 -0.54
N CYS A 47 -2.03 6.28 -0.16
CA CYS A 47 -2.57 7.61 -0.41
C CYS A 47 -1.76 8.73 0.26
N THR A 48 -1.32 8.52 1.51
CA THR A 48 -0.48 9.50 2.21
C THR A 48 0.82 9.77 1.44
N VAL A 49 1.49 8.71 1.03
CA VAL A 49 2.76 8.82 0.29
C VAL A 49 2.54 9.48 -1.08
N LEU A 50 1.50 9.06 -1.84
CA LEU A 50 1.16 9.67 -3.13
C LEU A 50 0.90 11.17 -3.00
N SER A 51 0.14 11.57 -1.98
CA SER A 51 -0.13 12.99 -1.72
C SER A 51 1.15 13.77 -1.37
N LEU A 52 2.00 13.23 -0.51
CA LEU A 52 3.29 13.85 -0.16
C LEU A 52 4.22 13.99 -1.37
N LEU A 53 4.17 13.05 -2.32
CA LEU A 53 4.88 13.12 -3.60
C LEU A 53 4.24 14.10 -4.59
N GLY A 54 3.07 14.67 -4.28
CA GLY A 54 2.38 15.67 -5.10
C GLY A 54 1.38 15.07 -6.12
N ALA A 55 1.04 13.80 -6.03
CA ALA A 55 0.00 13.21 -6.88
C ALA A 55 -1.40 13.47 -6.29
N PRO A 56 -2.37 13.95 -7.08
CA PRO A 56 -3.76 13.94 -6.66
C PRO A 56 -4.22 12.49 -6.48
N CYS A 57 -4.76 12.17 -5.31
CA CYS A 57 -5.17 10.80 -4.99
C CYS A 57 -6.49 10.76 -4.23
N ALA A 58 -7.15 9.61 -4.32
CA ALA A 58 -8.38 9.31 -3.63
C ALA A 58 -8.28 7.95 -2.92
N PHE A 59 -8.95 7.84 -1.80
CA PHE A 59 -9.08 6.60 -1.04
C PHE A 59 -10.51 6.05 -1.16
N MET A 60 -10.63 4.76 -1.43
CA MET A 60 -11.87 4.02 -1.36
C MET A 60 -11.74 2.86 -0.37
N GLY A 61 -12.57 2.86 0.63
CA GLY A 61 -12.60 1.86 1.68
C GLY A 61 -13.79 2.06 2.60
N SER A 62 -13.94 1.17 3.57
CA SER A 62 -14.99 1.26 4.58
C SER A 62 -14.52 1.99 5.82
N LEU A 63 -15.42 2.73 6.46
CA LEU A 63 -15.20 3.40 7.73
C LEU A 63 -16.44 3.25 8.61
N ALA A 64 -16.26 3.16 9.91
CA ALA A 64 -17.36 3.22 10.87
C ALA A 64 -17.48 4.63 11.45
N ALA A 65 -18.58 4.92 12.13
CA ALA A 65 -18.75 6.17 12.86
C ALA A 65 -17.98 6.16 14.21
N GLY A 66 -17.67 7.35 14.75
CA GLY A 66 -17.14 7.53 16.09
C GLY A 66 -15.72 8.11 16.14
N PRO A 67 -15.12 8.24 17.34
CA PRO A 67 -13.88 8.99 17.56
C PRO A 67 -12.68 8.50 16.74
N ILE A 68 -12.61 7.20 16.45
CA ILE A 68 -11.56 6.62 15.58
C ILE A 68 -11.76 7.09 14.14
N ALA A 69 -12.99 7.10 13.66
CA ALA A 69 -13.30 7.60 12.32
C ALA A 69 -13.00 9.09 12.18
N ASP A 70 -13.34 9.88 13.20
CA ASP A 70 -13.04 11.32 13.23
C ASP A 70 -11.53 11.57 13.15
N PHE A 71 -10.74 10.81 13.89
CA PHE A 71 -9.28 10.87 13.82
C PHE A 71 -8.78 10.54 12.42
N ILE A 72 -9.24 9.44 11.82
CA ILE A 72 -8.85 8.96 10.48
C ILE A 72 -9.20 10.01 9.42
N LEU A 73 -10.41 10.56 9.44
CA LEU A 73 -10.86 11.56 8.45
C LEU A 73 -10.08 12.86 8.57
N ASN A 74 -9.79 13.31 9.80
CA ASN A 74 -8.95 14.49 10.03
C ASN A 74 -7.52 14.28 9.51
N ASP A 75 -6.96 13.09 9.70
CA ASP A 75 -5.62 12.75 9.19
C ASP A 75 -5.60 12.72 7.65
N PHE A 76 -6.58 12.10 6.99
CA PHE A 76 -6.71 12.16 5.54
C PHE A 76 -6.78 13.61 5.02
N LYS A 77 -7.54 14.46 5.70
CA LYS A 77 -7.67 15.88 5.36
C LYS A 77 -6.33 16.61 5.45
N MET A 78 -5.51 16.33 6.47
CA MET A 78 -4.17 16.92 6.60
C MET A 78 -3.26 16.57 5.43
N TYR A 79 -3.43 15.38 4.85
CA TYR A 79 -2.69 14.95 3.67
C TYR A 79 -3.42 15.22 2.35
N HIS A 80 -4.51 15.99 2.34
CA HIS A 80 -5.27 16.36 1.13
C HIS A 80 -5.72 15.15 0.28
N VAL A 81 -5.98 14.01 0.91
CA VAL A 81 -6.52 12.82 0.25
C VAL A 81 -8.02 12.97 0.07
N ASP A 82 -8.52 12.72 -1.14
CA ASP A 82 -9.96 12.69 -1.41
C ASP A 82 -10.59 11.43 -0.80
N VAL A 83 -11.52 11.62 0.13
CA VAL A 83 -12.24 10.55 0.84
C VAL A 83 -13.73 10.50 0.48
N SER A 84 -14.12 11.12 -0.62
CA SER A 84 -15.51 11.13 -1.08
C SER A 84 -16.09 9.75 -1.41
N LEU A 85 -15.21 8.75 -1.55
CA LEU A 85 -15.54 7.36 -1.86
C LEU A 85 -15.53 6.43 -0.65
N VAL A 86 -15.45 6.97 0.56
CA VAL A 86 -15.52 6.17 1.78
C VAL A 86 -16.96 5.72 2.02
N THR A 87 -17.15 4.41 2.23
CA THR A 87 -18.44 3.82 2.59
C THR A 87 -18.57 3.77 4.12
N GLU A 88 -19.53 4.52 4.67
CA GLU A 88 -19.75 4.56 6.12
C GLU A 88 -20.70 3.46 6.58
N HIS A 89 -20.33 2.79 7.69
CA HIS A 89 -21.10 1.73 8.35
C HIS A 89 -21.36 2.09 9.81
N ALA A 90 -22.47 2.79 10.09
CA ALA A 90 -22.78 3.35 11.41
C ALA A 90 -22.90 2.30 12.55
N GLN A 91 -23.22 1.03 12.22
CA GLN A 91 -23.37 -0.05 13.20
C GLN A 91 -22.11 -0.90 13.39
N CYS A 92 -20.99 -0.47 12.78
CA CYS A 92 -19.72 -1.17 12.84
C CYS A 92 -18.72 -0.43 13.72
N SER A 93 -17.57 -1.05 13.93
CA SER A 93 -16.43 -0.44 14.62
C SER A 93 -15.22 -0.40 13.68
N CYS A 94 -14.49 0.71 13.68
CA CYS A 94 -13.27 0.84 12.89
C CYS A 94 -12.23 -0.22 13.29
N PRO A 95 -11.56 -0.85 12.33
CA PRO A 95 -10.43 -1.72 12.62
C PRO A 95 -9.32 -0.97 13.36
N ALA A 96 -8.64 -1.67 14.25
CA ALA A 96 -7.52 -1.09 14.97
C ALA A 96 -6.40 -2.11 15.16
N SER A 97 -5.17 -1.61 15.14
CA SER A 97 -3.97 -2.39 15.47
C SER A 97 -3.33 -1.83 16.74
N VAL A 98 -2.84 -2.73 17.59
CA VAL A 98 -1.86 -2.40 18.61
C VAL A 98 -0.49 -2.77 18.07
N VAL A 99 0.38 -1.80 17.93
CA VAL A 99 1.75 -1.98 17.42
C VAL A 99 2.71 -1.83 18.61
N ILE A 100 3.51 -2.86 18.86
CA ILE A 100 4.59 -2.83 19.83
C ILE A 100 5.90 -2.68 19.04
N SER A 101 6.57 -1.54 19.19
CA SER A 101 7.85 -1.24 18.55
C SER A 101 8.97 -1.29 19.59
N SER A 102 9.90 -2.23 19.46
CA SER A 102 11.03 -2.41 20.37
C SER A 102 12.23 -1.61 19.88
N GLN A 103 12.73 -0.68 20.73
CA GLN A 103 13.91 0.13 20.41
C GLN A 103 15.20 -0.71 20.38
N SER A 104 15.33 -1.67 21.29
CA SER A 104 16.56 -2.47 21.42
C SER A 104 16.78 -3.41 20.24
N SER A 105 15.71 -3.93 19.63
CA SER A 105 15.80 -4.86 18.49
C SER A 105 15.49 -4.22 17.14
N GLY A 106 14.90 -3.01 17.12
CA GLY A 106 14.40 -2.36 15.90
C GLY A 106 13.23 -3.09 15.25
N THR A 107 12.64 -4.08 15.94
CA THR A 107 11.52 -4.89 15.42
C THR A 107 10.17 -4.34 15.86
N ARG A 108 9.11 -4.80 15.17
CA ARG A 108 7.72 -4.50 15.53
C ARG A 108 6.87 -5.76 15.56
N THR A 109 5.88 -5.77 16.45
CA THR A 109 4.83 -6.78 16.51
C THR A 109 3.47 -6.09 16.39
N ILE A 110 2.61 -6.59 15.52
CA ILE A 110 1.30 -5.99 15.22
C ILE A 110 0.20 -6.96 15.63
N LEU A 111 -0.70 -6.48 16.49
CA LEU A 111 -1.94 -7.18 16.88
C LEU A 111 -3.09 -6.44 16.21
N HIS A 112 -3.62 -6.99 15.12
CA HIS A 112 -4.70 -6.38 14.34
C HIS A 112 -6.05 -7.00 14.67
N MET A 113 -7.06 -6.14 14.86
CA MET A 113 -8.46 -6.52 15.03
C MET A 113 -9.29 -5.92 13.89
N ASN A 114 -9.74 -6.77 12.96
CA ASN A 114 -10.55 -6.32 11.81
C ASN A 114 -11.98 -5.89 12.21
N ARG A 115 -12.46 -6.34 13.39
CA ARG A 115 -13.79 -6.07 13.92
C ARG A 115 -14.89 -6.54 12.95
N ASN A 116 -16.06 -5.86 12.95
CA ASN A 116 -17.22 -6.23 12.13
C ASN A 116 -17.42 -5.32 10.91
N LEU A 117 -16.40 -4.52 10.54
CA LEU A 117 -16.48 -3.62 9.39
C LEU A 117 -16.29 -4.41 8.10
N PRO A 118 -17.27 -4.40 7.16
CA PRO A 118 -17.10 -5.05 5.87
C PRO A 118 -16.15 -4.26 4.98
N ASP A 119 -15.45 -4.95 4.07
CA ASP A 119 -14.73 -4.30 2.99
C ASP A 119 -15.71 -3.74 1.95
N VAL A 120 -15.30 -2.73 1.18
CA VAL A 120 -16.08 -2.22 0.03
C VAL A 120 -16.32 -3.33 -0.99
N CYS A 121 -17.46 -3.26 -1.67
CA CYS A 121 -17.87 -4.25 -2.66
C CYS A 121 -17.94 -3.67 -4.09
N ALA A 122 -18.17 -4.53 -5.07
CA ALA A 122 -18.27 -4.13 -6.47
C ALA A 122 -19.45 -3.19 -6.75
N ASP A 123 -20.52 -3.29 -5.97
CA ASP A 123 -21.68 -2.38 -6.09
C ASP A 123 -21.30 -0.95 -5.62
N ASP A 124 -20.48 -0.81 -4.59
CA ASP A 124 -19.95 0.50 -4.19
C ASP A 124 -19.05 1.08 -5.27
N PHE A 125 -18.18 0.23 -5.84
CA PHE A 125 -17.28 0.62 -6.91
C PHE A 125 -18.01 1.03 -8.21
N SER A 126 -19.15 0.42 -8.52
CA SER A 126 -19.95 0.71 -9.72
C SER A 126 -20.49 2.15 -9.77
N LYS A 127 -20.49 2.85 -8.64
CA LYS A 127 -20.96 4.25 -8.52
C LYS A 127 -19.88 5.26 -8.92
N LEU A 128 -18.63 4.81 -9.18
CA LEU A 128 -17.52 5.68 -9.54
C LEU A 128 -17.60 6.17 -10.97
N ASP A 129 -17.28 7.45 -11.18
CA ASP A 129 -16.92 7.95 -12.51
C ASP A 129 -15.43 7.64 -12.78
N LEU A 130 -15.18 6.56 -13.52
CA LEU A 130 -13.84 6.08 -13.82
C LEU A 130 -13.01 7.08 -14.67
N SER A 131 -13.65 8.05 -15.34
CA SER A 131 -12.96 9.07 -16.16
C SER A 131 -12.02 9.97 -15.35
N HIS A 132 -12.21 10.06 -14.03
CA HIS A 132 -11.39 10.87 -13.13
C HIS A 132 -10.05 10.24 -12.75
N TYR A 133 -9.83 8.97 -13.13
CA TYR A 133 -8.64 8.22 -12.68
C TYR A 133 -7.72 7.86 -13.85
N LYS A 134 -6.40 7.89 -13.58
CA LYS A 134 -5.37 7.36 -14.47
C LYS A 134 -4.78 6.04 -13.96
N TRP A 135 -4.97 5.74 -12.67
CA TRP A 135 -4.44 4.56 -12.01
C TRP A 135 -5.37 4.13 -10.87
N ILE A 136 -5.60 2.83 -10.73
CA ILE A 136 -6.30 2.26 -9.59
C ILE A 136 -5.44 1.15 -8.98
N HIS A 137 -5.12 1.32 -7.70
CA HIS A 137 -4.35 0.36 -6.90
C HIS A 137 -5.26 -0.37 -5.94
N PHE A 138 -5.23 -1.70 -5.97
CA PHE A 138 -5.98 -2.57 -5.09
C PHE A 138 -5.05 -3.22 -4.06
N GLU A 139 -5.20 -2.89 -2.78
CA GLU A 139 -4.68 -3.70 -1.69
C GLU A 139 -5.44 -5.03 -1.68
N GLY A 140 -4.75 -6.17 -1.79
CA GLY A 140 -5.37 -7.49 -1.82
C GLY A 140 -6.10 -7.83 -0.51
N ARG A 141 -7.45 -7.81 -0.54
CA ARG A 141 -8.32 -8.09 0.62
C ARG A 141 -9.49 -8.99 0.25
N ASN A 142 -10.62 -8.41 -0.08
CA ASN A 142 -11.82 -9.12 -0.54
C ASN A 142 -11.69 -9.42 -2.04
N ALA A 143 -10.91 -10.46 -2.37
CA ALA A 143 -10.49 -10.70 -3.74
C ALA A 143 -11.65 -10.98 -4.70
N ASP A 144 -12.69 -11.67 -4.25
CA ASP A 144 -13.88 -11.96 -5.08
C ASP A 144 -14.59 -10.67 -5.53
N GLU A 145 -14.70 -9.69 -4.64
CA GLU A 145 -15.26 -8.38 -4.98
C GLU A 145 -14.26 -7.54 -5.79
N GLN A 146 -12.96 -7.62 -5.47
CA GLN A 146 -11.94 -6.87 -6.20
C GLN A 146 -11.81 -7.36 -7.65
N VAL A 147 -11.93 -8.65 -7.92
CA VAL A 147 -12.00 -9.16 -9.31
C VAL A 147 -13.15 -8.52 -10.07
N LYS A 148 -14.34 -8.43 -9.47
CA LYS A 148 -15.50 -7.77 -10.10
C LYS A 148 -15.26 -6.26 -10.33
N MET A 149 -14.61 -5.56 -9.40
CA MET A 149 -14.21 -4.15 -9.57
C MET A 149 -13.22 -4.01 -10.74
N ILE A 150 -12.22 -4.85 -10.80
CA ILE A 150 -11.20 -4.85 -11.86
C ILE A 150 -11.84 -5.13 -13.22
N GLU A 151 -12.80 -6.04 -13.30
CA GLU A 151 -13.53 -6.29 -14.56
C GLU A 151 -14.33 -5.05 -15.01
N GLN A 152 -14.90 -4.25 -14.09
CA GLN A 152 -15.54 -2.98 -14.46
C GLN A 152 -14.51 -2.00 -15.06
N VAL A 153 -13.29 -1.91 -14.50
CA VAL A 153 -12.22 -1.08 -15.06
C VAL A 153 -11.79 -1.58 -16.45
N LYS A 154 -11.68 -2.90 -16.65
CA LYS A 154 -11.35 -3.48 -17.95
C LYS A 154 -12.42 -3.17 -19.01
N LEU A 155 -13.70 -3.27 -18.65
CA LEU A 155 -14.82 -2.89 -19.52
C LEU A 155 -14.76 -1.41 -19.90
N TYR A 156 -14.47 -0.53 -18.94
CA TYR A 156 -14.25 0.89 -19.22
C TYR A 156 -13.06 1.07 -20.17
N ASN A 157 -11.90 0.46 -19.89
CA ASN A 157 -10.69 0.56 -20.70
C ASN A 157 -10.90 0.07 -22.14
N ALA A 158 -11.76 -0.92 -22.36
CA ALA A 158 -12.08 -1.42 -23.71
C ALA A 158 -12.76 -0.37 -24.61
N THR A 159 -13.39 0.65 -24.02
CA THR A 159 -14.02 1.76 -24.73
C THR A 159 -13.11 2.99 -24.88
N GLN A 160 -11.93 2.97 -24.28
CA GLN A 160 -11.02 4.12 -24.22
C GLN A 160 -9.86 3.98 -25.22
N GLU A 161 -9.39 5.12 -25.74
CA GLU A 161 -8.08 5.19 -26.40
C GLU A 161 -6.98 4.83 -25.38
N GLU A 162 -5.88 4.24 -25.82
CA GLU A 162 -4.79 3.74 -24.98
C GLU A 162 -4.30 4.78 -23.96
N LYS A 163 -4.09 6.03 -24.37
CA LYS A 163 -3.66 7.15 -23.51
C LYS A 163 -4.62 7.51 -22.37
N ASN A 164 -5.88 7.07 -22.46
CA ASN A 164 -6.94 7.35 -21.49
C ASN A 164 -7.27 6.14 -20.62
N ARG A 165 -6.67 4.99 -20.90
CA ARG A 165 -6.87 3.77 -20.12
C ARG A 165 -6.33 3.94 -18.72
N ILE A 166 -7.00 3.31 -17.76
CA ILE A 166 -6.62 3.27 -16.36
C ILE A 166 -5.65 2.10 -16.18
N THR A 167 -4.48 2.36 -15.63
CA THR A 167 -3.57 1.30 -15.21
C THR A 167 -4.07 0.68 -13.90
N ILE A 168 -4.04 -0.64 -13.83
CA ILE A 168 -4.48 -1.41 -12.67
C ILE A 168 -3.27 -2.00 -11.97
N SER A 169 -3.10 -1.73 -10.68
CA SER A 169 -2.13 -2.47 -9.86
C SER A 169 -2.80 -3.22 -8.74
N VAL A 170 -2.24 -4.37 -8.38
CA VAL A 170 -2.69 -5.19 -7.26
C VAL A 170 -1.52 -5.48 -6.33
N GLU A 171 -1.76 -5.45 -5.04
CA GLU A 171 -0.81 -5.87 -4.02
C GLU A 171 -1.26 -7.20 -3.41
N ILE A 172 -0.39 -8.20 -3.44
CA ILE A 172 -0.62 -9.51 -2.80
C ILE A 172 0.41 -9.64 -1.69
N GLU A 173 0.06 -9.08 -0.53
CA GLU A 173 0.94 -9.06 0.64
C GLU A 173 0.76 -10.31 1.51
N LYS A 174 -0.49 -10.71 1.78
CA LYS A 174 -0.82 -11.74 2.76
C LYS A 174 -0.80 -13.15 2.15
N THR A 175 -0.40 -14.13 2.95
CA THR A 175 -0.34 -15.55 2.58
C THR A 175 -1.72 -16.22 2.65
N ARG A 176 -2.74 -15.59 2.03
CA ARG A 176 -4.12 -16.09 2.00
C ARG A 176 -4.43 -16.62 0.59
N PRO A 177 -4.76 -17.91 0.42
CA PRO A 177 -5.02 -18.51 -0.90
C PRO A 177 -6.07 -17.78 -1.74
N SER A 178 -7.10 -17.20 -1.10
CA SER A 178 -8.15 -16.44 -1.79
C SER A 178 -7.60 -15.21 -2.55
N LEU A 179 -6.47 -14.63 -2.11
CA LEU A 179 -5.86 -13.48 -2.77
C LEU A 179 -5.10 -13.85 -4.06
N TYR A 180 -4.72 -15.12 -4.22
CA TYR A 180 -3.90 -15.52 -5.37
C TYR A 180 -4.64 -15.43 -6.70
N GLN A 181 -5.97 -15.38 -6.69
CA GLN A 181 -6.76 -15.10 -7.88
C GLN A 181 -6.52 -13.69 -8.45
N LEU A 182 -5.93 -12.77 -7.68
CA LEU A 182 -5.61 -11.41 -8.15
C LEU A 182 -4.39 -11.34 -9.07
N PHE A 183 -3.50 -12.34 -9.06
CA PHE A 183 -2.29 -12.34 -9.89
C PHE A 183 -2.53 -11.99 -11.37
N PRO A 184 -3.52 -12.58 -12.10
CA PRO A 184 -3.71 -12.32 -13.52
C PRO A 184 -4.49 -11.02 -13.80
N HIS A 185 -4.77 -10.19 -12.82
CA HIS A 185 -5.65 -9.04 -13.00
C HIS A 185 -4.93 -7.68 -13.04
N GLY A 186 -3.73 -7.56 -12.46
CA GLY A 186 -2.95 -6.31 -12.47
C GLY A 186 -2.13 -6.12 -13.75
N ASP A 187 -1.99 -4.87 -14.19
CA ASP A 187 -0.94 -4.44 -15.13
C ASP A 187 0.41 -4.39 -14.39
N VAL A 188 0.35 -4.04 -13.10
CA VAL A 188 1.48 -4.08 -12.17
C VAL A 188 1.05 -4.90 -10.96
N VAL A 189 1.84 -5.92 -10.61
CA VAL A 189 1.57 -6.80 -9.47
C VAL A 189 2.70 -6.66 -8.45
N PHE A 190 2.36 -6.29 -7.23
CA PHE A 190 3.29 -6.24 -6.11
C PHE A 190 3.12 -7.48 -5.25
N VAL A 191 4.23 -8.11 -4.89
CA VAL A 191 4.26 -9.25 -3.97
C VAL A 191 5.20 -8.96 -2.80
N SER A 192 4.82 -9.38 -1.61
CA SER A 192 5.65 -9.20 -0.42
C SER A 192 6.76 -10.25 -0.31
N LYS A 193 7.82 -9.92 0.44
CA LYS A 193 8.85 -10.86 0.89
C LYS A 193 8.22 -12.06 1.61
N ASP A 194 7.24 -11.81 2.50
CA ASP A 194 6.59 -12.86 3.29
C ASP A 194 5.81 -13.83 2.40
N LEU A 195 5.09 -13.34 1.40
CA LEU A 195 4.42 -14.18 0.42
C LEU A 195 5.44 -15.01 -0.38
N ALA A 196 6.51 -14.37 -0.86
CA ALA A 196 7.55 -15.05 -1.62
C ALA A 196 8.23 -16.15 -0.79
N MET A 197 8.57 -15.88 0.47
CA MET A 197 9.16 -16.86 1.38
C MET A 197 8.18 -18.01 1.69
N HIS A 198 6.89 -17.73 1.82
CA HIS A 198 5.86 -18.77 2.00
C HIS A 198 5.81 -19.74 0.81
N PHE A 199 6.10 -19.27 -0.40
CA PHE A 199 6.22 -20.13 -1.58
C PHE A 199 7.63 -20.75 -1.76
N GLY A 200 8.53 -20.55 -0.81
CA GLY A 200 9.88 -21.15 -0.79
C GLY A 200 10.95 -20.34 -1.53
N PHE A 201 10.63 -19.14 -2.03
CA PHE A 201 11.64 -18.28 -2.66
C PHE A 201 12.54 -17.63 -1.63
N GLN A 202 13.85 -17.55 -1.93
CA GLN A 202 14.87 -17.04 -1.02
C GLN A 202 15.40 -15.66 -1.42
N SER A 203 14.89 -15.08 -2.50
CA SER A 203 15.26 -13.73 -2.99
C SER A 203 14.13 -13.12 -3.80
N ALA A 204 14.12 -11.79 -3.93
CA ALA A 204 13.19 -11.09 -4.80
C ALA A 204 13.33 -11.56 -6.25
N SER A 205 14.55 -11.74 -6.76
CA SER A 205 14.83 -12.23 -8.11
C SER A 205 14.24 -13.62 -8.35
N SER A 206 14.39 -14.56 -7.41
CA SER A 206 13.77 -15.88 -7.55
C SER A 206 12.25 -15.82 -7.47
N ALA A 207 11.69 -14.91 -6.66
CA ALA A 207 10.25 -14.72 -6.54
C ALA A 207 9.63 -14.15 -7.82
N VAL A 208 10.20 -13.09 -8.40
CA VAL A 208 9.64 -12.51 -9.64
C VAL A 208 9.72 -13.52 -10.79
N LYS A 209 10.79 -14.28 -10.94
CA LYS A 209 10.90 -15.36 -11.92
C LYS A 209 9.86 -16.47 -11.71
N GLY A 210 9.70 -16.91 -10.46
CA GLY A 210 8.81 -18.02 -10.12
C GLY A 210 7.33 -17.69 -10.19
N PHE A 211 6.95 -16.45 -9.87
CA PHE A 211 5.57 -15.99 -9.95
C PHE A 211 5.16 -15.45 -11.32
N TYR A 212 6.10 -15.15 -12.23
CA TYR A 212 5.79 -14.46 -13.49
C TYR A 212 4.76 -15.19 -14.35
N SER A 213 4.72 -16.52 -14.33
CA SER A 213 3.71 -17.30 -15.03
C SER A 213 2.28 -17.14 -14.48
N ARG A 214 2.10 -16.51 -13.33
CA ARG A 214 0.80 -16.26 -12.73
C ARG A 214 0.19 -14.92 -13.11
N VAL A 215 1.01 -13.95 -13.55
CA VAL A 215 0.52 -12.65 -13.98
C VAL A 215 0.06 -12.72 -15.45
N LYS A 216 -0.77 -11.77 -15.86
CA LYS A 216 -1.22 -11.70 -17.25
C LYS A 216 -0.06 -11.32 -18.17
N GLU A 217 -0.19 -11.66 -19.45
CA GLU A 217 0.74 -11.24 -20.51
C GLU A 217 0.89 -9.70 -20.52
N GLY A 218 2.11 -9.22 -20.64
CA GLY A 218 2.45 -7.79 -20.65
C GLY A 218 2.52 -7.14 -19.26
N ALA A 219 2.21 -7.86 -18.18
CA ALA A 219 2.25 -7.30 -16.84
C ALA A 219 3.68 -7.13 -16.32
N VAL A 220 3.82 -6.25 -15.33
CA VAL A 220 5.02 -6.09 -14.52
C VAL A 220 4.80 -6.73 -13.15
N LEU A 221 5.76 -7.54 -12.70
CA LEU A 221 5.77 -8.15 -11.37
C LEU A 221 6.92 -7.59 -10.56
N ILE A 222 6.64 -7.14 -9.34
CA ILE A 222 7.59 -6.46 -8.45
C ILE A 222 7.59 -7.15 -7.09
N CYS A 223 8.77 -7.40 -6.54
CA CYS A 223 8.95 -7.95 -5.21
C CYS A 223 9.96 -7.11 -4.42
N ALA A 224 9.51 -6.48 -3.33
CA ALA A 224 10.38 -5.80 -2.38
C ALA A 224 10.99 -6.82 -1.40
N TRP A 225 12.29 -6.61 -1.04
CA TRP A 225 13.02 -7.54 -0.18
C TRP A 225 13.74 -6.84 0.98
N ALA A 226 13.11 -5.83 1.56
CA ALA A 226 13.62 -5.05 2.69
C ALA A 226 15.06 -4.54 2.47
N GLU A 227 16.00 -4.95 3.32
CA GLU A 227 17.43 -4.55 3.30
C GLU A 227 18.15 -4.93 2.00
N ASN A 228 17.62 -5.85 1.21
CA ASN A 228 18.20 -6.28 -0.07
C ASN A 228 17.51 -5.59 -1.28
N GLY A 229 16.79 -4.49 -1.04
CA GLY A 229 16.18 -3.71 -2.11
C GLY A 229 14.95 -4.34 -2.72
N ALA A 230 14.84 -4.35 -4.04
CA ALA A 230 13.71 -4.90 -4.76
C ALA A 230 14.09 -5.37 -6.17
N ASP A 231 13.36 -6.37 -6.67
CA ASP A 231 13.47 -6.83 -8.05
C ASP A 231 12.14 -6.70 -8.78
N ALA A 232 12.21 -6.47 -10.07
CA ALA A 232 11.05 -6.42 -10.95
C ALA A 232 11.32 -7.20 -12.24
N MET A 233 10.25 -7.76 -12.82
CA MET A 233 10.30 -8.44 -14.11
C MET A 233 9.14 -7.94 -14.98
N GLY A 234 9.47 -7.50 -16.18
CA GLY A 234 8.53 -7.06 -17.19
C GLY A 234 8.35 -8.07 -18.33
N PRO A 235 7.60 -7.70 -19.38
CA PRO A 235 7.27 -8.60 -20.50
C PRO A 235 8.47 -9.02 -21.34
N ASP A 236 9.59 -8.30 -21.27
CA ASP A 236 10.86 -8.67 -21.92
C ASP A 236 11.59 -9.82 -21.22
N GLY A 237 11.12 -10.25 -20.06
CA GLY A 237 11.70 -11.32 -19.25
C GLY A 237 12.98 -10.94 -18.52
N ALA A 238 13.44 -9.69 -18.64
CA ALA A 238 14.60 -9.20 -17.91
C ALA A 238 14.24 -8.93 -16.44
N VAL A 239 15.11 -9.36 -15.53
CA VAL A 239 15.00 -8.99 -14.11
C VAL A 239 15.80 -7.72 -13.87
N LEU A 240 15.10 -6.69 -13.42
CA LEU A 240 15.68 -5.44 -12.98
C LEU A 240 15.86 -5.46 -11.46
N HIS A 241 16.92 -4.86 -10.98
CA HIS A 241 17.24 -4.76 -9.56
C HIS A 241 17.47 -3.32 -9.12
N SER A 242 17.09 -3.02 -7.91
CA SER A 242 17.53 -1.82 -7.19
C SER A 242 17.97 -2.20 -5.78
N ASP A 243 19.15 -1.74 -5.38
CA ASP A 243 19.60 -1.83 -4.00
C ASP A 243 18.66 -1.07 -3.05
N ALA A 244 18.68 -1.45 -1.79
CA ALA A 244 18.07 -0.65 -0.72
C ALA A 244 18.89 0.64 -0.48
N PHE A 245 18.22 1.67 0.02
CA PHE A 245 18.84 2.94 0.44
C PHE A 245 18.62 3.13 1.95
N PRO A 246 19.36 2.41 2.80
CA PRO A 246 19.14 2.46 4.24
C PRO A 246 19.43 3.87 4.77
N PRO A 247 18.62 4.36 5.75
CA PRO A 247 18.92 5.62 6.44
C PRO A 247 20.15 5.45 7.35
N GLU A 248 20.77 6.56 7.74
CA GLU A 248 21.87 6.55 8.73
C GLU A 248 21.45 5.88 10.06
N LYS A 249 20.19 6.09 10.46
CA LYS A 249 19.58 5.48 11.63
C LYS A 249 18.20 4.94 11.29
N LEU A 250 17.98 3.66 11.58
CA LEU A 250 16.66 3.05 11.48
C LEU A 250 15.77 3.57 12.63
N VAL A 251 14.64 4.18 12.29
CA VAL A 251 13.71 4.81 13.24
C VAL A 251 12.36 4.11 13.28
N ASP A 252 11.75 3.88 12.10
CA ASP A 252 10.41 3.31 12.00
C ASP A 252 10.18 2.64 10.64
N THR A 253 10.03 1.32 10.63
CA THR A 253 9.79 0.54 9.41
C THR A 253 8.30 0.32 9.09
N LEU A 254 7.39 0.82 9.95
CA LEU A 254 5.94 0.67 9.71
C LEU A 254 5.53 1.46 8.46
N GLY A 255 4.89 0.78 7.50
CA GLY A 255 4.47 1.39 6.23
C GLY A 255 5.60 1.58 5.20
N ALA A 256 6.79 0.99 5.40
CA ALA A 256 7.87 1.05 4.41
C ALA A 256 7.49 0.35 3.10
N GLY A 257 6.75 -0.77 3.15
CA GLY A 257 6.21 -1.47 1.98
C GLY A 257 5.21 -0.62 1.21
N ASP A 258 4.26 0.00 1.92
CA ASP A 258 3.26 0.89 1.32
C ASP A 258 3.94 2.11 0.68
N THR A 259 4.99 2.63 1.32
CA THR A 259 5.82 3.72 0.79
C THR A 259 6.52 3.31 -0.49
N PHE A 260 7.10 2.11 -0.54
CA PHE A 260 7.70 1.56 -1.74
C PHE A 260 6.68 1.44 -2.87
N ASN A 261 5.55 0.76 -2.63
CA ASN A 261 4.50 0.56 -3.63
C ASN A 261 3.98 1.88 -4.19
N ALA A 262 3.63 2.83 -3.30
CA ALA A 262 3.13 4.13 -3.70
C ALA A 262 4.14 4.95 -4.52
N SER A 263 5.43 4.87 -4.17
CA SER A 263 6.49 5.58 -4.90
C SER A 263 6.74 4.99 -6.28
N VAL A 264 6.66 3.66 -6.43
CA VAL A 264 6.71 2.98 -7.72
C VAL A 264 5.51 3.39 -8.58
N ILE A 265 4.29 3.37 -8.02
CA ILE A 265 3.07 3.81 -8.71
C ILE A 265 3.19 5.27 -9.14
N TYR A 266 3.69 6.14 -8.27
CA TYR A 266 3.93 7.55 -8.60
C TYR A 266 4.85 7.71 -9.81
N SER A 267 6.01 7.05 -9.80
CA SER A 267 6.99 7.13 -10.88
C SER A 267 6.42 6.60 -12.21
N LEU A 268 5.85 5.39 -12.21
CA LEU A 268 5.25 4.77 -13.40
C LEU A 268 4.07 5.60 -13.94
N SER A 269 3.19 6.12 -13.07
CA SER A 269 2.03 6.93 -13.45
C SER A 269 2.39 8.30 -14.05
N ASN A 270 3.65 8.71 -13.92
CA ASN A 270 4.22 9.92 -14.52
C ASN A 270 5.19 9.62 -15.69
N GLY A 271 5.19 8.38 -16.20
CA GLY A 271 5.97 7.99 -17.38
C GLY A 271 7.40 7.56 -17.10
N GLY A 272 7.77 7.34 -15.84
CA GLY A 272 9.08 6.77 -15.49
C GLY A 272 9.24 5.34 -16.01
N SER A 273 10.45 4.96 -16.37
CA SER A 273 10.80 3.58 -16.72
C SER A 273 10.68 2.67 -15.48
N LEU A 274 10.59 1.36 -15.70
CA LEU A 274 10.49 0.39 -14.62
C LEU A 274 11.72 0.44 -13.68
N GLN A 275 12.93 0.62 -14.26
CA GLN A 275 14.16 0.76 -13.46
C GLN A 275 14.15 2.03 -12.60
N GLU A 276 13.74 3.17 -13.17
CA GLU A 276 13.62 4.42 -12.42
C GLU A 276 12.60 4.31 -11.29
N ALA A 277 11.44 3.70 -11.58
CA ALA A 277 10.40 3.49 -10.59
C ALA A 277 10.84 2.58 -9.45
N LEU A 278 11.54 1.49 -9.77
CA LEU A 278 12.08 0.56 -8.77
C LEU A 278 13.08 1.25 -7.85
N THR A 279 14.03 1.98 -8.43
CA THR A 279 15.05 2.74 -7.69
C THR A 279 14.42 3.83 -6.83
N PHE A 280 13.47 4.59 -7.38
CA PHE A 280 12.74 5.62 -6.65
C PHE A 280 11.95 5.03 -5.48
N GLY A 281 11.27 3.88 -5.68
CA GLY A 281 10.59 3.15 -4.62
C GLY A 281 11.50 2.81 -3.45
N CYS A 282 12.68 2.24 -3.74
CA CYS A 282 13.69 1.90 -2.72
C CYS A 282 14.23 3.15 -2.00
N GLN A 283 14.46 4.26 -2.72
CA GLN A 283 14.95 5.52 -2.13
C GLN A 283 13.95 6.12 -1.14
N ILE A 284 12.68 6.21 -1.54
CA ILE A 284 11.64 6.82 -0.67
C ILE A 284 11.32 5.90 0.51
N ALA A 285 11.26 4.57 0.30
CA ALA A 285 11.09 3.62 1.40
C ALA A 285 12.25 3.68 2.40
N GLY A 286 13.49 3.84 1.92
CA GLY A 286 14.65 4.05 2.78
C GLY A 286 14.54 5.33 3.61
N LYS A 287 14.16 6.45 3.01
CA LYS A 287 13.91 7.71 3.74
C LYS A 287 12.82 7.54 4.81
N LYS A 288 11.73 6.84 4.47
CA LYS A 288 10.65 6.53 5.42
C LYS A 288 11.16 5.78 6.64
N CYS A 289 12.07 4.84 6.46
CA CYS A 289 12.65 4.07 7.57
C CYS A 289 13.48 4.93 8.54
N GLY A 290 13.93 6.11 8.13
CA GLY A 290 14.69 7.08 8.95
C GLY A 290 13.84 8.08 9.74
N VAL A 291 12.51 8.04 9.61
CA VAL A 291 11.61 9.00 10.27
C VAL A 291 10.41 8.29 10.90
N HIS A 292 9.80 8.91 11.91
CA HIS A 292 8.49 8.49 12.39
C HIS A 292 7.38 8.97 11.45
N GLY A 293 6.41 8.10 11.17
CA GLY A 293 5.32 8.43 10.22
C GLY A 293 5.84 8.68 8.81
N TYR A 294 5.27 9.67 8.10
CA TYR A 294 5.55 9.90 6.67
C TYR A 294 6.09 11.30 6.35
N ASP A 295 6.00 12.28 7.25
CA ASP A 295 6.27 13.71 6.96
C ASP A 295 7.69 14.02 6.51
N GLY A 296 8.66 13.16 6.82
CA GLY A 296 10.06 13.36 6.45
C GLY A 296 10.49 12.75 5.11
N ILE A 297 9.59 12.08 4.37
CA ILE A 297 9.97 11.36 3.13
C ILE A 297 10.25 12.31 1.95
N VAL A 298 9.68 13.50 1.97
CA VAL A 298 9.94 14.55 0.99
C VAL A 298 10.36 15.84 1.70
N GLN A 299 11.28 16.58 1.11
CA GLN A 299 11.58 17.93 1.59
C GLN A 299 10.37 18.81 1.25
N ARG A 300 9.64 19.29 2.26
CA ARG A 300 8.63 20.33 2.03
C ARG A 300 9.37 21.56 1.47
N LYS A 301 9.05 21.96 0.24
CA LYS A 301 9.44 23.30 -0.22
C LYS A 301 8.82 24.29 0.78
N GLN A 302 9.67 25.01 1.52
CA GLN A 302 9.20 26.14 2.31
C GLN A 302 8.55 27.12 1.32
N SER A 303 7.23 27.25 1.41
CA SER A 303 6.44 28.23 0.66
C SER A 303 6.61 29.62 1.28
#